data_824ecc828e51751b55034824f0cd106f
#
_entry.id   824ecc828e51751b55034824f0cd106f
#
_cell.length_a   1.000
_cell.length_b   1.000
_cell.length_c   1.000
_cell.angle_alpha   90.00
_cell.angle_beta   90.00
_cell.angle_gamma   90.00
#
_symmetry.space_group_name_H-M   'P 1'
#
loop_
_entity.id
_entity.type
_entity.pdbx_description
1 polymer ?
#
loop_
_entity_poly.entity_id
_entity_poly.type
_entity_poly.pdbx_seq_one_letter_code
_entity_poly.pdbx_strand_id
1 'polypeptide(L)'
;MKGQNKEKRPAGVHKARLPEGRRIMSTNWWKKAVVYQIYPRSFCDSNGDGIGDLNGITGRLDYLKTLGVDVLWLSPVYQSPNADNGYDISDYRAIMKDFGTMEDFERLLCEAHKRGLRIVMDLVVNHTSDEHAWFRESRKSENNPYRDYYIWKKGKDSKPPNNWGSWFYGSAWEYDQQTDSHYLHIFSKKQPDLNWENPKVRREIYDMMTWWLEKGVDGFRMDVISLISKNQRFPDGQVTGAYGEYGDLTPYCENGPRVHEYLQEMNREVLSRYDIMTVGETPNATVEAAARY
;
A
#
# COMPACT_ATOMS: atom_id res chain seq x y z
N MET A 1 -12.25 5.48 49.95
CA MET A 1 -10.98 5.20 49.24
C MET A 1 -11.23 4.09 48.22
N LYS A 2 -11.41 4.45 46.95
CA LYS A 2 -11.55 3.47 45.84
C LYS A 2 -10.22 3.46 45.10
N GLY A 3 -9.46 2.36 45.24
CA GLY A 3 -8.22 2.15 44.51
C GLY A 3 -8.52 1.95 43.05
N GLN A 4 -8.00 2.81 42.19
CA GLN A 4 -7.97 2.59 40.75
C GLN A 4 -6.88 1.58 40.43
N ASN A 5 -7.28 0.38 40.05
CA ASN A 5 -6.41 -0.59 39.39
C ASN A 5 -6.04 -0.07 38.01
N LYS A 6 -4.84 0.48 37.83
CA LYS A 6 -4.28 0.74 36.52
C LYS A 6 -3.79 -0.59 35.97
N GLU A 7 -4.58 -1.22 35.10
CA GLU A 7 -4.10 -2.30 34.26
C GLU A 7 -2.88 -1.81 33.45
N LYS A 8 -1.76 -2.46 33.68
CA LYS A 8 -0.54 -2.25 32.87
C LYS A 8 -0.82 -2.80 31.49
N ARG A 9 -0.85 -1.92 30.48
CA ARG A 9 -0.86 -2.31 29.07
C ARG A 9 0.31 -3.27 28.83
N PRO A 10 0.12 -4.38 28.09
CA PRO A 10 1.24 -5.25 27.72
C PRO A 10 2.22 -4.40 26.91
N ALA A 11 3.49 -4.47 27.28
CA ALA A 11 4.55 -3.80 26.55
C ALA A 11 4.63 -4.42 25.15
N GLY A 12 4.15 -3.71 24.13
CA GLY A 12 4.36 -4.07 22.74
C GLY A 12 5.87 -4.21 22.51
N VAL A 13 6.27 -5.24 21.79
CA VAL A 13 7.66 -5.41 21.38
C VAL A 13 7.96 -4.37 20.30
N HIS A 14 8.26 -3.14 20.75
CA HIS A 14 8.74 -2.12 19.81
C HIS A 14 10.07 -2.58 19.22
N LYS A 15 10.13 -2.78 17.93
CA LYS A 15 11.42 -2.96 17.24
C LYS A 15 12.21 -1.67 17.41
N ALA A 16 13.27 -1.71 18.21
CA ALA A 16 14.12 -0.56 18.44
C ALA A 16 14.69 -0.08 17.09
N ARG A 17 14.44 1.18 16.74
CA ARG A 17 15.12 1.84 15.62
C ARG A 17 16.62 1.85 15.92
N LEU A 18 17.42 1.38 14.98
CA LEU A 18 18.87 1.43 15.16
C LEU A 18 19.38 2.87 15.03
N PRO A 19 20.48 3.24 15.75
CA PRO A 19 21.14 4.52 15.55
C PRO A 19 21.56 4.71 14.09
N GLU A 20 21.49 5.94 13.59
CA GLU A 20 21.97 6.28 12.25
C GLU A 20 23.41 5.80 12.06
N GLY A 21 23.65 5.05 10.98
CA GLY A 21 24.97 4.52 10.63
C GLY A 21 25.21 3.03 10.94
N ARG A 22 24.35 2.34 11.67
CA ARG A 22 24.45 0.88 11.83
C ARG A 22 23.61 0.16 10.78
N ARG A 23 24.28 -0.38 9.77
CA ARG A 23 23.65 -1.32 8.82
C ARG A 23 23.32 -2.62 9.59
N ILE A 24 22.05 -3.02 9.63
CA ILE A 24 21.68 -4.37 10.06
C ILE A 24 22.31 -5.33 9.05
N MET A 25 23.07 -6.31 9.54
CA MET A 25 23.36 -7.50 8.74
C MET A 25 22.03 -8.28 8.68
N SER A 26 21.32 -8.15 7.57
CA SER A 26 20.10 -8.93 7.33
C SER A 26 20.43 -10.40 7.57
N THR A 27 19.66 -11.05 8.44
CA THR A 27 19.80 -12.49 8.68
C THR A 27 19.35 -13.31 7.50
N ASN A 28 18.81 -12.67 6.44
CA ASN A 28 18.21 -13.31 5.28
C ASN A 28 17.16 -14.39 5.67
N TRP A 29 16.53 -14.21 6.83
CA TRP A 29 15.55 -15.16 7.36
C TRP A 29 14.42 -15.44 6.38
N TRP A 30 14.05 -14.43 5.60
CA TRP A 30 12.98 -14.49 4.59
C TRP A 30 13.30 -15.46 3.44
N LYS A 31 14.58 -15.79 3.16
CA LYS A 31 14.96 -16.75 2.10
C LYS A 31 14.50 -18.19 2.38
N LYS A 32 14.22 -18.51 3.63
CA LYS A 32 13.79 -19.84 4.07
C LYS A 32 12.36 -19.84 4.59
N ALA A 33 11.71 -18.67 4.63
CA ALA A 33 10.40 -18.50 5.21
C ALA A 33 9.30 -19.01 4.26
N VAL A 34 8.33 -19.70 4.82
CA VAL A 34 7.07 -20.03 4.16
C VAL A 34 6.09 -18.90 4.43
N VAL A 35 5.68 -18.20 3.37
CA VAL A 35 4.72 -17.10 3.45
C VAL A 35 3.33 -17.59 3.10
N TYR A 36 2.35 -17.28 3.95
CA TYR A 36 0.95 -17.60 3.74
C TYR A 36 0.14 -16.30 3.63
N GLN A 37 -0.52 -16.10 2.50
CA GLN A 37 -1.41 -14.95 2.32
C GLN A 37 -2.73 -15.20 3.04
N ILE A 38 -3.17 -14.23 3.82
CA ILE A 38 -4.49 -14.19 4.43
C ILE A 38 -5.29 -13.05 3.79
N TYR A 39 -6.43 -13.42 3.20
CA TYR A 39 -7.48 -12.49 2.83
C TYR A 39 -8.43 -12.35 4.02
N PRO A 40 -8.36 -11.27 4.81
CA PRO A 40 -9.02 -11.20 6.12
C PRO A 40 -10.52 -11.48 6.06
N ARG A 41 -11.21 -10.85 5.09
CA ARG A 41 -12.65 -10.94 4.91
C ARG A 41 -13.21 -12.36 4.83
N SER A 42 -12.45 -13.30 4.26
CA SER A 42 -12.91 -14.67 4.01
C SER A 42 -12.19 -15.74 4.84
N PHE A 43 -11.27 -15.34 5.72
CA PHE A 43 -10.43 -16.32 6.43
C PHE A 43 -11.12 -16.93 7.66
N CYS A 44 -11.56 -16.12 8.61
CA CYS A 44 -12.24 -16.58 9.81
C CYS A 44 -13.04 -15.44 10.44
N ASP A 45 -14.35 -15.63 10.53
CA ASP A 45 -15.29 -14.74 11.22
C ASP A 45 -15.31 -15.12 12.71
N SER A 46 -14.99 -14.20 13.60
CA SER A 46 -14.94 -14.42 15.04
C SER A 46 -16.21 -13.96 15.77
N ASN A 47 -17.01 -13.10 15.15
CA ASN A 47 -18.16 -12.45 15.77
C ASN A 47 -19.51 -12.91 15.19
N GLY A 48 -19.52 -13.67 14.06
CA GLY A 48 -20.71 -14.23 13.44
C GLY A 48 -21.45 -13.27 12.51
N ASP A 49 -20.80 -12.21 12.03
CA ASP A 49 -21.41 -11.23 11.12
C ASP A 49 -21.27 -11.59 9.62
N GLY A 50 -20.59 -12.69 9.32
CA GLY A 50 -20.34 -13.18 7.97
C GLY A 50 -19.08 -12.62 7.32
N ILE A 51 -18.29 -11.79 8.05
CA ILE A 51 -17.05 -11.19 7.60
C ILE A 51 -15.90 -11.68 8.47
N GLY A 52 -14.85 -12.21 7.86
CA GLY A 52 -13.63 -12.57 8.58
C GLY A 52 -12.92 -11.33 9.14
N ASP A 53 -12.25 -11.49 10.28
CA ASP A 53 -11.69 -10.39 11.06
C ASP A 53 -10.34 -10.73 11.72
N LEU A 54 -9.68 -9.72 12.31
CA LEU A 54 -8.37 -9.86 12.95
C LEU A 54 -8.39 -10.81 14.16
N ASN A 55 -9.52 -10.89 14.87
CA ASN A 55 -9.68 -11.80 16.00
C ASN A 55 -9.82 -13.24 15.51
N GLY A 56 -10.51 -13.46 14.40
CA GLY A 56 -10.58 -14.75 13.71
C GLY A 56 -9.19 -15.22 13.27
N ILE A 57 -8.36 -14.33 12.72
CA ILE A 57 -6.98 -14.65 12.38
C ILE A 57 -6.20 -15.02 13.65
N THR A 58 -6.32 -14.22 14.72
CA THR A 58 -5.66 -14.47 16.00
C THR A 58 -6.02 -15.83 16.57
N GLY A 59 -7.29 -16.23 16.49
CA GLY A 59 -7.78 -17.53 16.94
C GLY A 59 -7.26 -18.73 16.13
N ARG A 60 -6.67 -18.49 14.94
CA ARG A 60 -6.12 -19.52 14.07
C ARG A 60 -4.59 -19.59 13.99
N LEU A 61 -3.89 -18.79 14.79
CA LEU A 61 -2.40 -18.74 14.77
C LEU A 61 -1.76 -20.10 15.08
N ASP A 62 -2.32 -20.89 16.00
CA ASP A 62 -1.78 -22.22 16.33
C ASP A 62 -1.94 -23.19 15.16
N TYR A 63 -3.06 -23.14 14.44
CA TYR A 63 -3.25 -23.89 13.21
C TYR A 63 -2.21 -23.50 12.14
N LEU A 64 -2.02 -22.21 11.90
CA LEU A 64 -1.04 -21.70 10.92
C LEU A 64 0.40 -22.11 11.31
N LYS A 65 0.73 -22.08 12.59
CA LYS A 65 2.03 -22.56 13.07
C LYS A 65 2.22 -24.05 12.86
N THR A 66 1.20 -24.85 13.13
CA THR A 66 1.22 -26.32 12.92
C THR A 66 1.33 -26.66 11.42
N LEU A 67 0.74 -25.84 10.55
CA LEU A 67 0.87 -25.96 9.09
C LEU A 67 2.29 -25.71 8.59
N GLY A 68 3.16 -25.11 9.40
CA GLY A 68 4.55 -24.83 9.04
C GLY A 68 4.76 -23.46 8.40
N VAL A 69 3.84 -22.54 8.60
CA VAL A 69 3.95 -21.14 8.13
C VAL A 69 4.92 -20.37 9.03
N ASP A 70 5.71 -19.48 8.43
CA ASP A 70 6.63 -18.58 9.13
C ASP A 70 6.14 -17.13 9.08
N VAL A 71 5.48 -16.74 8.00
CA VAL A 71 5.06 -15.36 7.73
C VAL A 71 3.60 -15.34 7.28
N LEU A 72 2.82 -14.47 7.89
CA LEU A 72 1.46 -14.13 7.45
C LEU A 72 1.50 -12.83 6.67
N TRP A 73 1.20 -12.88 5.38
CA TRP A 73 0.94 -11.70 4.59
C TRP A 73 -0.56 -11.39 4.63
N LEU A 74 -0.90 -10.26 5.23
CA LEU A 74 -2.29 -9.79 5.29
C LEU A 74 -2.56 -8.93 4.05
N SER A 75 -3.59 -9.29 3.24
CA SER A 75 -4.19 -8.36 2.30
C SER A 75 -4.67 -7.12 3.04
N PRO A 76 -4.91 -5.96 2.37
CA PRO A 76 -5.10 -4.69 3.06
C PRO A 76 -6.13 -4.74 4.20
N VAL A 77 -5.73 -4.30 5.38
CA VAL A 77 -6.59 -4.17 6.58
C VAL A 77 -6.81 -2.72 6.99
N TYR A 78 -6.26 -1.78 6.21
CA TYR A 78 -6.40 -0.35 6.46
C TYR A 78 -7.82 0.13 6.26
N GLN A 79 -8.14 1.31 6.83
CA GLN A 79 -9.43 1.95 6.57
C GLN A 79 -9.61 2.19 5.07
N SER A 80 -10.72 1.67 4.55
CA SER A 80 -11.08 1.72 3.13
C SER A 80 -12.59 1.79 2.97
N PRO A 81 -13.14 2.50 1.97
CA PRO A 81 -14.53 2.38 1.55
C PRO A 81 -14.81 1.06 0.82
N ASN A 82 -13.78 0.24 0.58
CA ASN A 82 -13.88 -1.12 0.03
C ASN A 82 -14.40 -1.17 -1.42
N ALA A 83 -14.07 -0.15 -2.21
CA ALA A 83 -14.40 -0.13 -3.65
C ALA A 83 -13.59 -1.15 -4.45
N ASP A 84 -12.39 -1.50 -3.95
CA ASP A 84 -11.50 -2.50 -4.53
C ASP A 84 -10.92 -3.41 -3.44
N ASN A 85 -11.80 -4.06 -2.65
CA ASN A 85 -11.41 -5.06 -1.65
C ASN A 85 -10.30 -4.62 -0.68
N GLY A 86 -10.28 -3.32 -0.31
CA GLY A 86 -9.32 -2.73 0.60
C GLY A 86 -8.11 -2.08 -0.07
N TYR A 87 -7.90 -2.28 -1.37
CA TYR A 87 -6.81 -1.62 -2.11
C TYR A 87 -7.07 -0.13 -2.40
N ASP A 88 -8.25 0.39 -2.10
CA ASP A 88 -8.61 1.80 -2.10
C ASP A 88 -8.51 2.36 -0.67
N ILE A 89 -7.30 2.66 -0.21
CA ILE A 89 -7.03 3.06 1.17
C ILE A 89 -7.41 4.52 1.41
N SER A 90 -8.27 4.77 2.40
CA SER A 90 -8.69 6.12 2.81
C SER A 90 -7.96 6.65 4.05
N ASP A 91 -7.36 5.76 4.87
CA ASP A 91 -6.48 6.11 5.98
C ASP A 91 -5.47 4.97 6.23
N TYR A 92 -4.19 5.27 6.02
CA TYR A 92 -3.10 4.31 6.22
C TYR A 92 -2.80 3.97 7.68
N ARG A 93 -3.31 4.75 8.64
CA ARG A 93 -3.02 4.59 10.08
C ARG A 93 -4.23 4.12 10.88
N ALA A 94 -5.30 3.75 10.22
CA ALA A 94 -6.50 3.19 10.82
C ALA A 94 -6.77 1.78 10.28
N ILE A 95 -7.38 0.94 11.10
CA ILE A 95 -7.87 -0.38 10.71
C ILE A 95 -9.32 -0.25 10.20
N MET A 96 -9.64 -0.97 9.14
CA MET A 96 -11.00 -1.06 8.60
C MET A 96 -11.94 -1.62 9.66
N LYS A 97 -13.04 -0.93 9.90
CA LYS A 97 -13.99 -1.27 10.97
C LYS A 97 -14.51 -2.70 10.90
N ASP A 98 -14.73 -3.21 9.68
CA ASP A 98 -15.20 -4.58 9.47
C ASP A 98 -14.20 -5.63 9.96
N PHE A 99 -12.92 -5.30 10.04
CA PHE A 99 -11.86 -6.21 10.48
C PHE A 99 -11.51 -6.07 11.96
N GLY A 100 -12.00 -5.04 12.64
CA GLY A 100 -11.75 -4.79 14.06
C GLY A 100 -11.10 -3.43 14.32
N THR A 101 -10.29 -3.36 15.36
CA THR A 101 -9.66 -2.14 15.86
C THR A 101 -8.14 -2.20 15.76
N MET A 102 -7.46 -1.09 16.06
CA MET A 102 -6.00 -1.06 16.18
C MET A 102 -5.51 -1.96 17.32
N GLU A 103 -6.26 -2.03 18.42
CA GLU A 103 -5.96 -2.92 19.55
C GLU A 103 -6.04 -4.40 19.13
N ASP A 104 -6.99 -4.75 18.26
CA ASP A 104 -7.12 -6.11 17.71
C ASP A 104 -5.91 -6.44 16.83
N PHE A 105 -5.45 -5.48 16.01
CA PHE A 105 -4.23 -5.65 15.21
C PHE A 105 -2.98 -5.80 16.09
N GLU A 106 -2.81 -4.95 17.09
CA GLU A 106 -1.67 -5.01 18.01
C GLU A 106 -1.67 -6.34 18.79
N ARG A 107 -2.85 -6.86 19.14
CA ARG A 107 -3.00 -8.18 19.76
C ARG A 107 -2.59 -9.29 18.79
N LEU A 108 -3.08 -9.27 17.55
CA LEU A 108 -2.68 -10.22 16.50
C LEU A 108 -1.16 -10.25 16.33
N LEU A 109 -0.54 -9.09 16.21
CA LEU A 109 0.91 -8.95 16.05
C LEU A 109 1.68 -9.55 17.24
N CYS A 110 1.27 -9.22 18.46
CA CYS A 110 1.86 -9.76 19.69
C CYS A 110 1.72 -11.28 19.77
N GLU A 111 0.53 -11.82 19.50
CA GLU A 111 0.25 -13.26 19.56
C GLU A 111 0.96 -14.05 18.45
N ALA A 112 1.11 -13.46 17.27
CA ALA A 112 1.90 -14.04 16.18
C ALA A 112 3.38 -14.14 16.57
N HIS A 113 3.95 -13.06 17.09
CA HIS A 113 5.36 -13.03 17.52
C HIS A 113 5.65 -14.02 18.67
N LYS A 114 4.74 -14.21 19.63
CA LYS A 114 4.88 -15.23 20.69
C LYS A 114 5.02 -16.65 20.13
N ARG A 115 4.44 -16.90 18.96
CA ARG A 115 4.48 -18.19 18.25
C ARG A 115 5.64 -18.29 17.25
N GLY A 116 6.46 -17.24 17.14
CA GLY A 116 7.51 -17.15 16.14
C GLY A 116 6.98 -17.00 14.70
N LEU A 117 5.75 -16.49 14.56
CA LEU A 117 5.18 -16.05 13.28
C LEU A 117 5.47 -14.57 13.07
N ARG A 118 5.63 -14.16 11.82
CA ARG A 118 5.84 -12.78 11.42
C ARG A 118 4.64 -12.25 10.65
N ILE A 119 4.42 -10.94 10.70
CA ILE A 119 3.33 -10.26 9.99
C ILE A 119 3.92 -9.33 8.93
N VAL A 120 3.55 -9.56 7.67
CA VAL A 120 3.84 -8.70 6.53
C VAL A 120 2.52 -8.04 6.09
N MET A 121 2.53 -6.71 5.99
CA MET A 121 1.37 -5.95 5.54
C MET A 121 1.44 -5.63 4.06
N ASP A 122 0.30 -5.42 3.44
CA ASP A 122 0.23 -4.92 2.07
C ASP A 122 0.54 -3.41 2.03
N LEU A 123 1.44 -2.98 1.18
CA LEU A 123 1.85 -1.58 1.01
C LEU A 123 1.31 -1.06 -0.33
N VAL A 124 0.15 -0.42 -0.29
CA VAL A 124 -0.53 0.13 -1.47
C VAL A 124 -0.19 1.60 -1.58
N VAL A 125 0.78 1.95 -2.42
CA VAL A 125 1.33 3.33 -2.49
C VAL A 125 1.42 3.87 -3.92
N ASN A 126 0.89 3.14 -4.90
CA ASN A 126 0.68 3.70 -6.24
C ASN A 126 -0.47 4.70 -6.26
N HIS A 127 -1.51 4.45 -5.48
CA HIS A 127 -2.76 5.22 -5.43
C HIS A 127 -3.34 5.21 -4.01
N THR A 128 -4.37 6.02 -3.79
CA THR A 128 -5.20 5.97 -2.59
C THR A 128 -6.67 5.85 -2.97
N SER A 129 -7.56 5.73 -1.99
CA SER A 129 -8.98 5.99 -2.22
C SER A 129 -9.20 7.46 -2.62
N ASP A 130 -10.24 7.72 -3.42
CA ASP A 130 -10.78 9.08 -3.66
C ASP A 130 -11.37 9.68 -2.38
N GLU A 131 -11.57 8.87 -1.34
CA GLU A 131 -12.00 9.31 -0.01
C GLU A 131 -10.83 9.61 0.95
N HIS A 132 -9.59 9.38 0.55
CA HIS A 132 -8.42 9.77 1.33
C HIS A 132 -8.38 11.28 1.57
N ALA A 133 -7.99 11.69 2.78
CA ALA A 133 -7.95 13.12 3.14
C ALA A 133 -7.10 13.96 2.18
N TRP A 134 -5.98 13.41 1.69
CA TRP A 134 -5.12 14.10 0.72
C TRP A 134 -5.84 14.36 -0.60
N PHE A 135 -6.61 13.38 -1.11
CA PHE A 135 -7.34 13.55 -2.36
C PHE A 135 -8.51 14.51 -2.23
N ARG A 136 -9.27 14.41 -1.15
CA ARG A 136 -10.35 15.37 -0.84
C ARG A 136 -9.84 16.81 -0.77
N GLU A 137 -8.66 17.04 -0.19
CA GLU A 137 -8.02 18.36 -0.19
C GLU A 137 -7.54 18.75 -1.58
N SER A 138 -6.88 17.85 -2.30
CA SER A 138 -6.32 18.05 -3.64
C SER A 138 -7.38 18.52 -4.66
N ARG A 139 -8.63 18.08 -4.52
CA ARG A 139 -9.78 18.46 -5.37
C ARG A 139 -10.33 19.85 -5.11
N LYS A 140 -10.06 20.46 -3.95
CA LYS A 140 -10.70 21.74 -3.58
C LYS A 140 -10.29 22.89 -4.46
N SER A 141 -9.05 22.95 -4.90
CA SER A 141 -8.55 23.97 -5.81
C SER A 141 -7.18 23.60 -6.40
N GLU A 142 -6.82 24.22 -7.51
CA GLU A 142 -5.50 24.08 -8.14
C GLU A 142 -4.36 24.58 -7.25
N ASN A 143 -4.62 25.52 -6.33
CA ASN A 143 -3.64 26.10 -5.41
C ASN A 143 -3.59 25.41 -4.05
N ASN A 144 -4.33 24.29 -3.85
CA ASN A 144 -4.33 23.57 -2.59
C ASN A 144 -2.95 22.92 -2.35
N PRO A 145 -2.38 22.95 -1.12
CA PRO A 145 -1.10 22.32 -0.81
C PRO A 145 -1.00 20.83 -1.15
N TYR A 146 -2.13 20.13 -1.22
CA TYR A 146 -2.21 18.73 -1.60
C TYR A 146 -2.44 18.51 -3.09
N ARG A 147 -2.58 19.57 -3.91
CA ARG A 147 -2.86 19.42 -5.34
C ARG A 147 -1.87 18.47 -6.00
N ASP A 148 -0.59 18.70 -5.81
CA ASP A 148 0.49 17.92 -6.41
C ASP A 148 0.77 16.58 -5.71
N TYR A 149 -0.07 16.18 -4.75
CA TYR A 149 0.01 14.81 -4.19
C TYR A 149 -0.51 13.77 -5.19
N TYR A 150 -1.33 14.19 -6.15
CA TYR A 150 -1.89 13.35 -7.19
C TYR A 150 -1.53 13.88 -8.57
N ILE A 151 -1.67 13.03 -9.58
CA ILE A 151 -1.36 13.39 -10.96
C ILE A 151 -2.58 14.05 -11.59
N TRP A 152 -2.53 15.38 -11.68
CA TRP A 152 -3.56 16.20 -12.31
C TRP A 152 -3.05 16.80 -13.62
N LYS A 153 -3.89 16.80 -14.65
CA LYS A 153 -3.60 17.43 -15.94
C LYS A 153 -4.84 18.14 -16.48
N LYS A 154 -4.63 19.28 -17.14
CA LYS A 154 -5.68 19.88 -17.95
C LYS A 154 -5.81 19.10 -19.24
N GLY A 155 -7.04 18.83 -19.62
CA GLY A 155 -7.36 18.26 -20.91
C GLY A 155 -7.30 19.32 -22.02
N LYS A 156 -7.53 18.89 -23.24
CA LYS A 156 -7.67 19.77 -24.41
C LYS A 156 -9.06 19.59 -24.97
N ASP A 157 -9.78 20.70 -25.19
CA ASP A 157 -11.15 20.70 -25.75
C ASP A 157 -12.09 19.76 -24.95
N SER A 158 -12.05 19.82 -23.64
CA SER A 158 -12.77 18.93 -22.69
C SER A 158 -12.45 17.45 -22.80
N LYS A 159 -11.44 17.06 -23.59
CA LYS A 159 -10.95 15.67 -23.69
C LYS A 159 -9.85 15.40 -22.65
N PRO A 160 -9.64 14.11 -22.29
CA PRO A 160 -8.51 13.73 -21.44
C PRO A 160 -7.17 14.20 -22.01
N PRO A 161 -6.13 14.32 -21.17
CA PRO A 161 -4.78 14.75 -21.58
C PRO A 161 -4.14 13.85 -22.65
N ASN A 162 -4.45 12.57 -22.65
CA ASN A 162 -4.06 11.56 -23.63
C ASN A 162 -5.12 10.45 -23.71
N ASN A 163 -4.86 9.45 -24.53
CA ASN A 163 -5.80 8.37 -24.82
C ASN A 163 -5.66 7.13 -23.90
N TRP A 164 -4.98 7.19 -22.77
CA TRP A 164 -4.71 6.03 -21.94
C TRP A 164 -5.97 5.34 -21.44
N GLY A 165 -5.99 4.01 -21.55
CA GLY A 165 -7.03 3.15 -21.00
C GLY A 165 -6.69 2.69 -19.59
N SER A 166 -7.65 2.73 -18.68
CA SER A 166 -7.55 2.14 -17.35
C SER A 166 -7.48 0.60 -17.43
N TRP A 167 -6.74 -0.04 -16.52
CA TRP A 167 -6.74 -1.49 -16.40
C TRP A 167 -8.10 -2.04 -15.93
N PHE A 168 -8.94 -1.19 -15.34
CA PHE A 168 -10.33 -1.53 -14.96
C PHE A 168 -11.36 -0.99 -15.95
N TYR A 169 -10.96 -0.84 -17.21
CA TYR A 169 -11.75 -0.35 -18.35
C TYR A 169 -12.07 1.15 -18.35
N GLY A 170 -12.29 1.67 -19.55
CA GLY A 170 -12.54 3.07 -19.78
C GLY A 170 -11.27 3.91 -19.82
N SER A 171 -11.44 5.23 -19.77
CA SER A 171 -10.31 6.17 -19.70
C SER A 171 -9.54 6.03 -18.39
N ALA A 172 -8.22 6.18 -18.42
CA ALA A 172 -7.39 6.31 -17.22
C ALA A 172 -7.45 7.72 -16.60
N TRP A 173 -8.25 8.61 -17.15
CA TRP A 173 -8.42 9.98 -16.70
C TRP A 173 -9.87 10.28 -16.36
N GLU A 174 -10.14 10.73 -15.15
CA GLU A 174 -11.47 11.18 -14.72
C GLU A 174 -11.49 12.70 -14.63
N TYR A 175 -12.54 13.30 -15.21
CA TYR A 175 -12.73 14.74 -15.21
C TYR A 175 -13.30 15.23 -13.89
N ASP A 176 -12.67 16.24 -13.32
CA ASP A 176 -13.14 16.94 -12.12
C ASP A 176 -13.65 18.32 -12.50
N GLN A 177 -14.98 18.48 -12.49
CA GLN A 177 -15.64 19.72 -12.85
C GLN A 177 -15.26 20.89 -11.93
N GLN A 178 -14.92 20.62 -10.67
CA GLN A 178 -14.62 21.66 -9.69
C GLN A 178 -13.34 22.43 -10.03
N THR A 179 -12.36 21.76 -10.62
CA THR A 179 -11.05 22.34 -10.95
C THR A 179 -10.75 22.35 -12.44
N ASP A 180 -11.74 21.99 -13.27
CA ASP A 180 -11.58 21.88 -14.73
C ASP A 180 -10.29 21.14 -15.12
N SER A 181 -10.10 19.98 -14.52
CA SER A 181 -8.89 19.18 -14.69
C SER A 181 -9.22 17.69 -14.64
N HIS A 182 -8.30 16.85 -15.10
CA HIS A 182 -8.41 15.40 -15.01
C HIS A 182 -7.38 14.85 -14.04
N TYR A 183 -7.74 13.87 -13.24
CA TYR A 183 -6.79 13.10 -12.45
C TYR A 183 -6.55 11.72 -13.07
N LEU A 184 -5.32 11.24 -12.93
CA LEU A 184 -4.94 9.90 -13.40
C LEU A 184 -5.44 8.84 -12.42
N HIS A 185 -5.96 7.73 -12.96
CA HIS A 185 -6.23 6.49 -12.23
C HIS A 185 -5.95 5.30 -13.14
N ILE A 186 -4.89 4.55 -12.85
CA ILE A 186 -4.55 3.34 -13.63
C ILE A 186 -5.61 2.26 -13.40
N PHE A 187 -6.17 2.20 -12.20
CA PHE A 187 -7.24 1.27 -11.78
C PHE A 187 -8.61 1.95 -11.79
N SER A 188 -9.40 1.75 -10.76
CA SER A 188 -10.71 2.39 -10.64
C SER A 188 -10.57 3.92 -10.54
N LYS A 189 -11.57 4.65 -11.05
CA LYS A 189 -11.68 6.10 -10.80
C LYS A 189 -11.76 6.46 -9.30
N LYS A 190 -12.04 5.49 -8.44
CA LYS A 190 -11.97 5.63 -6.99
C LYS A 190 -10.56 5.44 -6.43
N GLN A 191 -9.57 5.24 -7.28
CA GLN A 191 -8.16 5.00 -6.91
C GLN A 191 -7.23 5.99 -7.63
N PRO A 192 -7.28 7.30 -7.29
CA PRO A 192 -6.41 8.30 -7.90
C PRO A 192 -4.93 8.01 -7.65
N ASP A 193 -4.12 8.11 -8.69
CA ASP A 193 -2.69 7.82 -8.66
C ASP A 193 -1.90 8.91 -7.94
N LEU A 194 -1.05 8.50 -7.00
CA LEU A 194 -0.14 9.38 -6.29
C LEU A 194 1.00 9.90 -7.18
N ASN A 195 1.38 11.14 -6.97
CA ASN A 195 2.46 11.77 -7.69
C ASN A 195 3.81 11.57 -6.97
N TRP A 196 4.50 10.49 -7.30
CA TRP A 196 5.82 10.17 -6.73
C TRP A 196 6.94 11.13 -7.15
N GLU A 197 6.74 11.98 -8.16
CA GLU A 197 7.65 13.08 -8.45
C GLU A 197 7.71 14.09 -7.29
N ASN A 198 6.62 14.20 -6.52
CA ASN A 198 6.54 15.10 -5.39
C ASN A 198 7.27 14.50 -4.16
N PRO A 199 8.37 15.12 -3.67
CA PRO A 199 9.10 14.60 -2.52
C PRO A 199 8.30 14.62 -1.21
N LYS A 200 7.24 15.45 -1.12
CA LYS A 200 6.36 15.45 0.07
C LYS A 200 5.56 14.15 0.14
N VAL A 201 5.04 13.67 -1.00
CA VAL A 201 4.34 12.38 -1.07
C VAL A 201 5.25 11.25 -0.62
N ARG A 202 6.48 11.18 -1.13
CA ARG A 202 7.45 10.16 -0.73
C ARG A 202 7.72 10.19 0.77
N ARG A 203 7.87 11.37 1.35
CA ARG A 203 8.09 11.53 2.80
C ARG A 203 6.91 11.03 3.62
N GLU A 204 5.67 11.39 3.25
CA GLU A 204 4.46 10.89 3.92
C GLU A 204 4.38 9.36 3.88
N ILE A 205 4.73 8.74 2.73
CA ILE A 205 4.79 7.29 2.59
C ILE A 205 5.87 6.70 3.51
N TYR A 206 7.08 7.28 3.55
CA TYR A 206 8.16 6.77 4.41
C TYR A 206 7.84 6.94 5.90
N ASP A 207 7.18 8.01 6.29
CA ASP A 207 6.72 8.24 7.67
C ASP A 207 5.62 7.23 8.05
N MET A 208 4.72 6.91 7.14
CA MET A 208 3.70 5.88 7.34
C MET A 208 4.33 4.49 7.47
N MET A 209 5.26 4.11 6.58
CA MET A 209 5.98 2.83 6.66
C MET A 209 6.74 2.70 7.98
N THR A 210 7.45 3.75 8.37
CA THR A 210 8.20 3.81 9.64
C THR A 210 7.27 3.59 10.83
N TRP A 211 6.11 4.24 10.83
CA TRP A 211 5.12 4.11 11.90
C TRP A 211 4.63 2.65 12.08
N TRP A 212 4.40 1.92 10.98
CA TRP A 212 4.03 0.50 11.05
C TRP A 212 5.18 -0.38 11.52
N LEU A 213 6.40 -0.11 11.05
CA LEU A 213 7.59 -0.85 11.48
C LEU A 213 7.89 -0.64 12.97
N GLU A 214 7.69 0.57 13.50
CA GLU A 214 7.82 0.87 14.93
C GLU A 214 6.73 0.18 15.77
N LYS A 215 5.56 -0.11 15.21
CA LYS A 215 4.57 -0.99 15.84
C LYS A 215 5.00 -2.46 15.89
N GLY A 216 5.98 -2.86 15.09
CA GLY A 216 6.53 -4.21 15.09
C GLY A 216 6.21 -5.06 13.86
N VAL A 217 5.60 -4.50 12.82
CA VAL A 217 5.38 -5.19 11.54
C VAL A 217 6.70 -5.69 10.96
N ASP A 218 6.72 -6.89 10.40
CA ASP A 218 7.93 -7.58 9.94
C ASP A 218 8.28 -7.33 8.48
N GLY A 219 7.50 -6.49 7.80
CA GLY A 219 7.78 -6.12 6.42
C GLY A 219 6.54 -5.76 5.62
N PHE A 220 6.75 -5.64 4.31
CA PHE A 220 5.70 -5.24 3.39
C PHE A 220 5.69 -6.09 2.11
N ARG A 221 4.51 -6.47 1.67
CA ARG A 221 4.26 -6.79 0.27
C ARG A 221 3.90 -5.48 -0.43
N MET A 222 4.63 -5.13 -1.46
CA MET A 222 4.50 -3.84 -2.14
C MET A 222 3.62 -4.00 -3.37
N ASP A 223 2.40 -3.50 -3.26
CA ASP A 223 1.38 -3.54 -4.29
C ASP A 223 1.81 -2.75 -5.52
N VAL A 224 1.78 -3.38 -6.69
CA VAL A 224 2.11 -2.82 -8.01
C VAL A 224 3.27 -1.81 -7.99
N ILE A 225 4.32 -2.12 -7.23
CA ILE A 225 5.41 -1.17 -6.94
C ILE A 225 6.16 -0.70 -8.18
N SER A 226 6.09 -1.45 -9.27
CA SER A 226 6.67 -1.05 -10.56
C SER A 226 5.95 0.14 -11.21
N LEU A 227 4.74 0.48 -10.75
CA LEU A 227 3.91 1.53 -11.33
C LEU A 227 4.11 2.92 -10.70
N ILE A 228 4.87 3.07 -9.62
CA ILE A 228 5.00 4.35 -8.90
C ILE A 228 5.66 5.47 -9.71
N SER A 229 6.42 5.14 -10.78
CA SER A 229 7.04 6.11 -11.67
C SER A 229 6.36 6.10 -13.04
N LYS A 230 5.86 7.26 -13.49
CA LYS A 230 5.22 7.43 -14.79
C LYS A 230 6.06 8.30 -15.70
N ASN A 231 5.94 8.10 -17.02
CA ASN A 231 6.53 8.98 -18.01
C ASN A 231 5.85 10.36 -17.94
N GLN A 232 6.58 11.39 -17.51
CA GLN A 232 6.04 12.73 -17.25
C GLN A 232 5.62 13.51 -18.51
N ARG A 233 5.91 12.99 -19.70
CA ARG A 233 5.42 13.57 -20.96
C ARG A 233 3.98 13.14 -21.29
N PHE A 234 3.51 12.07 -20.68
CA PHE A 234 2.16 11.52 -20.89
C PHE A 234 1.78 11.39 -22.38
N PRO A 235 2.63 10.72 -23.21
CA PRO A 235 2.32 10.57 -24.63
C PRO A 235 1.10 9.65 -24.82
N ASP A 236 0.46 9.73 -25.99
CA ASP A 236 -0.58 8.78 -26.37
C ASP A 236 -0.04 7.34 -26.39
N GLY A 237 -0.86 6.41 -25.92
CA GLY A 237 -0.62 4.98 -26.00
C GLY A 237 -1.06 4.39 -27.35
N GLN A 238 -0.45 3.27 -27.74
CA GLN A 238 -0.86 2.55 -28.93
C GLN A 238 -2.23 1.88 -28.68
N VAL A 239 -3.19 2.08 -29.56
CA VAL A 239 -4.47 1.38 -29.53
C VAL A 239 -4.25 -0.05 -30.06
N THR A 240 -4.27 -1.02 -29.15
CA THR A 240 -4.06 -2.45 -29.49
C THR A 240 -5.37 -3.25 -29.48
N GLY A 241 -6.46 -2.64 -29.01
CA GLY A 241 -7.74 -3.30 -28.74
C GLY A 241 -7.83 -3.95 -27.36
N ALA A 242 -6.71 -4.09 -26.61
CA ALA A 242 -6.71 -4.65 -25.26
C ALA A 242 -7.52 -3.78 -24.26
N TYR A 243 -7.56 -2.47 -24.48
CA TYR A 243 -8.31 -1.48 -23.70
C TYR A 243 -9.46 -0.85 -24.51
N GLY A 244 -10.05 -1.60 -25.47
CA GLY A 244 -11.07 -1.10 -26.37
C GLY A 244 -10.53 -0.01 -27.32
N GLU A 245 -11.14 1.16 -27.30
CA GLU A 245 -10.73 2.34 -28.09
C GLU A 245 -9.57 3.13 -27.46
N TYR A 246 -9.15 2.79 -26.26
CA TYR A 246 -8.09 3.48 -25.52
C TYR A 246 -6.70 2.92 -25.85
N GLY A 247 -5.69 3.75 -25.63
CA GLY A 247 -4.30 3.40 -25.82
C GLY A 247 -3.70 2.67 -24.60
N ASP A 248 -2.75 1.79 -24.86
CA ASP A 248 -2.00 1.07 -23.82
C ASP A 248 -1.08 2.02 -23.04
N LEU A 249 -1.32 2.12 -21.73
CA LEU A 249 -0.52 2.94 -20.82
C LEU A 249 0.70 2.19 -20.27
N THR A 250 0.73 0.86 -20.38
CA THR A 250 1.74 -0.01 -19.76
C THR A 250 3.18 0.44 -20.05
N PRO A 251 3.58 0.75 -21.31
CA PRO A 251 4.94 1.18 -21.61
C PRO A 251 5.36 2.51 -20.94
N TYR A 252 4.42 3.26 -20.42
CA TYR A 252 4.65 4.60 -19.85
C TYR A 252 4.48 4.66 -18.34
N CYS A 253 3.89 3.64 -17.75
CA CYS A 253 3.62 3.56 -16.32
C CYS A 253 4.38 2.45 -15.64
N GLU A 254 4.66 1.35 -16.34
CA GLU A 254 5.35 0.20 -15.77
C GLU A 254 6.86 0.35 -15.92
N ASN A 255 7.59 0.08 -14.82
CA ASN A 255 9.05 0.26 -14.78
C ASN A 255 9.49 1.66 -15.26
N GLY A 256 8.73 2.69 -14.89
CA GLY A 256 8.94 4.05 -15.34
C GLY A 256 10.34 4.60 -15.02
N PRO A 257 10.71 5.74 -15.59
CA PRO A 257 12.12 6.17 -15.68
C PRO A 257 12.81 6.38 -14.33
N ARG A 258 12.07 6.60 -13.24
CA ARG A 258 12.62 6.87 -11.90
C ARG A 258 12.26 5.81 -10.85
N VAL A 259 11.67 4.67 -11.24
CA VAL A 259 11.22 3.65 -10.29
C VAL A 259 12.36 3.19 -9.38
N HIS A 260 13.52 2.88 -9.93
CA HIS A 260 14.68 2.42 -9.15
C HIS A 260 15.27 3.53 -8.26
N GLU A 261 15.20 4.81 -8.69
CA GLU A 261 15.58 5.95 -7.86
C GLU A 261 14.70 6.01 -6.61
N TYR A 262 13.38 5.88 -6.76
CA TYR A 262 12.44 5.90 -5.65
C TYR A 262 12.59 4.69 -4.72
N LEU A 263 12.85 3.51 -5.27
CA LEU A 263 13.10 2.31 -4.46
C LEU A 263 14.41 2.40 -3.67
N GLN A 264 15.46 2.97 -4.28
CA GLN A 264 16.73 3.21 -3.58
C GLN A 264 16.57 4.28 -2.49
N GLU A 265 15.79 5.33 -2.74
CA GLU A 265 15.44 6.33 -1.72
C GLU A 265 14.65 5.67 -0.57
N MET A 266 13.61 4.89 -0.87
CA MET A 266 12.84 4.13 0.12
C MET A 266 13.73 3.20 0.95
N ASN A 267 14.65 2.50 0.30
CA ASN A 267 15.59 1.64 0.99
C ASN A 267 16.49 2.42 1.95
N ARG A 268 17.06 3.54 1.50
CA ARG A 268 17.92 4.39 2.33
C ARG A 268 17.18 5.00 3.50
N GLU A 269 15.97 5.52 3.25
CA GLU A 269 15.19 6.26 4.25
C GLU A 269 14.47 5.35 5.25
N VAL A 270 14.07 4.14 4.84
CA VAL A 270 13.27 3.24 5.67
C VAL A 270 13.85 1.84 5.76
N LEU A 271 13.88 1.09 4.64
CA LEU A 271 13.99 -0.37 4.68
C LEU A 271 15.32 -0.86 5.28
N SER A 272 16.44 -0.20 4.95
CA SER A 272 17.77 -0.57 5.46
C SER A 272 17.96 -0.36 6.97
N ARG A 273 16.99 0.26 7.63
CA ARG A 273 17.03 0.53 9.08
C ARG A 273 16.39 -0.57 9.92
N TYR A 274 15.78 -1.58 9.28
CA TYR A 274 15.03 -2.65 9.92
C TYR A 274 15.39 -4.02 9.34
N ASP A 275 15.38 -5.08 10.17
CA ASP A 275 15.50 -6.47 9.69
C ASP A 275 14.13 -7.00 9.30
N ILE A 276 13.72 -6.71 8.09
CA ILE A 276 12.38 -6.95 7.56
C ILE A 276 12.42 -7.67 6.21
N MET A 277 11.28 -8.21 5.82
CA MET A 277 11.03 -8.73 4.48
C MET A 277 10.30 -7.70 3.63
N THR A 278 10.72 -7.55 2.38
CA THR A 278 9.91 -6.89 1.36
C THR A 278 9.78 -7.78 0.14
N VAL A 279 8.60 -7.78 -0.46
CA VAL A 279 8.33 -8.47 -1.72
C VAL A 279 7.51 -7.53 -2.62
N GLY A 280 8.01 -7.24 -3.81
CA GLY A 280 7.35 -6.37 -4.78
C GLY A 280 6.45 -7.15 -5.72
N GLU A 281 5.25 -6.65 -5.96
CA GLU A 281 4.46 -7.06 -7.11
C GLU A 281 4.87 -6.22 -8.31
N THR A 282 5.32 -6.90 -9.37
CA THR A 282 5.78 -6.29 -10.61
C THR A 282 5.08 -6.99 -11.78
N PRO A 283 3.85 -6.60 -12.12
CA PRO A 283 3.13 -7.19 -13.24
C PRO A 283 3.97 -7.06 -14.54
N ASN A 284 3.87 -8.06 -15.40
CA ASN A 284 4.56 -8.14 -16.69
C ASN A 284 6.11 -7.98 -16.65
N ALA A 285 6.74 -8.18 -15.48
CA ALA A 285 8.19 -8.05 -15.40
C ALA A 285 8.91 -9.10 -16.28
N THR A 286 9.80 -8.63 -17.13
CA THR A 286 10.76 -9.52 -17.82
C THR A 286 11.89 -9.93 -16.87
N VAL A 287 12.65 -10.96 -17.24
CA VAL A 287 13.84 -11.39 -16.47
C VAL A 287 14.83 -10.24 -16.31
N GLU A 288 15.03 -9.45 -17.37
CA GLU A 288 15.94 -8.30 -17.39
C GLU A 288 15.42 -7.15 -16.49
N ALA A 289 14.11 -6.92 -16.47
CA ALA A 289 13.49 -5.94 -15.57
C ALA A 289 13.60 -6.41 -14.12
N ALA A 290 13.23 -7.66 -13.84
CA ALA A 290 13.30 -8.24 -12.50
C ALA A 290 14.71 -8.25 -11.91
N ALA A 291 15.75 -8.43 -12.72
CA ALA A 291 17.13 -8.41 -12.27
C ALA A 291 17.63 -7.03 -11.79
N ARG A 292 16.86 -5.96 -12.00
CA ARG A 292 17.18 -4.60 -11.57
C ARG A 292 16.61 -4.25 -10.19
N TYR A 293 15.61 -5.01 -9.72
CA TYR A 293 14.99 -4.85 -8.41
C TYR A 293 15.81 -5.56 -7.32
#